data_5d2935e48acdf7207b5267f2b10a60e5
#
_entry.id   5d2935e48acdf7207b5267f2b10a60e5
#
_cell.length_a   1.000
_cell.length_b   1.000
_cell.length_c   1.000
_cell.angle_alpha   90.00
_cell.angle_beta   90.00
_cell.angle_gamma   90.00
#
_symmetry.space_group_name_H-M   'P 1'
#
loop_
_entity.id
_entity.type
_entity.pdbx_description
1 polymer ?
#
loop_
_entity_poly.entity_id
_entity_poly.type
_entity_poly.pdbx_seq_one_letter_code
_entity_poly.pdbx_strand_id
1 'polypeptide(L)'
;MSILSLCSGYGGLELALQATFGPQNIDATCDNYKPARQVLTHHHPTASIHNDVNDTELLNYKSDIITFGFPCQDLSRAGKQAGLNGTRSSLFYACMNVVRAVQPTEVIVENVPQAEKYADTINQEFWDAGYTTSWARAKAHEAGLPHRRDRVFIYAHKLGRPERTAANTPTYTPTTPTFPTPTVVDMGWGRTPQEWETWLQAQKTKHNNGNGHGRSLYQMCGEGTLLVMEHLMGLPTGYITNQPISDAAKRRLLGNGVAPQQGHLGIYRAWKQHTERNS
;
A
#
# COMPACT_ATOMS: atom_id res chain seq x y z
N MET A 1 2.79 17.08 13.12
CA MET A 1 2.17 16.98 11.78
C MET A 1 1.03 15.98 11.80
N SER A 2 0.06 16.17 10.94
CA SER A 2 -1.14 15.34 10.90
C SER A 2 -1.31 14.66 9.53
N ILE A 3 -1.98 13.51 9.52
CA ILE A 3 -2.17 12.64 8.36
C ILE A 3 -3.66 12.51 8.04
N LEU A 4 -4.02 12.71 6.78
CA LEU A 4 -5.25 12.24 6.17
C LEU A 4 -4.92 11.01 5.30
N SER A 5 -5.42 9.85 5.71
CA SER A 5 -5.16 8.59 5.01
C SER A 5 -6.34 8.22 4.10
N LEU A 6 -6.07 7.99 2.83
CA LEU A 6 -7.06 7.57 1.84
C LEU A 6 -6.73 6.15 1.36
N CYS A 7 -7.76 5.32 1.14
CA CYS A 7 -7.59 3.90 0.80
C CYS A 7 -6.68 3.18 1.81
N SER A 8 -6.95 3.43 3.09
CA SER A 8 -6.04 3.20 4.22
C SER A 8 -5.71 1.72 4.47
N GLY A 9 -6.56 0.79 4.00
CA GLY A 9 -6.41 -0.64 4.30
C GLY A 9 -6.43 -0.90 5.81
N TYR A 10 -5.35 -1.42 6.34
CA TYR A 10 -5.19 -1.61 7.79
C TYR A 10 -4.27 -0.56 8.46
N GLY A 11 -3.88 0.50 7.75
CA GLY A 11 -2.99 1.52 8.30
C GLY A 11 -1.48 1.23 8.13
N GLY A 12 -1.11 0.33 7.23
CA GLY A 12 0.29 -0.07 7.05
C GLY A 12 1.18 1.03 6.47
N LEU A 13 0.64 1.91 5.62
CA LEU A 13 1.38 3.04 5.07
C LEU A 13 1.62 4.13 6.13
N GLU A 14 0.66 4.35 7.01
CA GLU A 14 0.77 5.25 8.15
C GLU A 14 1.82 4.77 9.14
N LEU A 15 1.85 3.46 9.46
CA LEU A 15 2.90 2.85 10.28
C LEU A 15 4.28 3.05 9.65
N ALA A 16 4.40 2.87 8.34
CA ALA A 16 5.64 3.10 7.61
C ALA A 16 6.08 4.57 7.66
N LEU A 17 5.15 5.50 7.50
CA LEU A 17 5.40 6.93 7.58
C LEU A 17 5.87 7.33 8.99
N GLN A 18 5.22 6.81 10.03
CA GLN A 18 5.62 7.04 11.42
C GLN A 18 7.01 6.46 11.72
N ALA A 19 7.35 5.30 11.16
CA ALA A 19 8.69 4.75 11.27
C ALA A 19 9.74 5.64 10.59
N THR A 20 9.37 6.30 9.48
CA THR A 20 10.27 7.19 8.72
C THR A 20 10.46 8.54 9.40
N PHE A 21 9.39 9.19 9.81
CA PHE A 21 9.41 10.59 10.24
C PHE A 21 9.02 10.81 11.71
N GLY A 22 8.90 9.73 12.48
CA GLY A 22 8.44 9.78 13.87
C GLY A 22 6.91 9.82 13.99
N PRO A 23 6.38 9.85 15.23
CA PRO A 23 4.95 9.84 15.50
C PRO A 23 4.21 11.00 14.82
N GLN A 24 3.04 10.71 14.24
CA GLN A 24 2.15 11.66 13.60
C GLN A 24 0.74 11.47 14.14
N ASN A 25 -0.05 12.54 14.21
CA ASN A 25 -1.48 12.43 14.48
C ASN A 25 -2.21 11.97 13.20
N ILE A 26 -3.15 11.04 13.32
CA ILE A 26 -4.02 10.65 12.20
C ILE A 26 -5.36 11.36 12.40
N ASP A 27 -5.62 12.37 11.56
CA ASP A 27 -6.85 13.16 11.62
C ASP A 27 -8.04 12.35 11.14
N ALA A 28 -7.87 11.65 10.01
CA ALA A 28 -8.90 10.81 9.45
C ALA A 28 -8.31 9.67 8.59
N THR A 29 -9.10 8.62 8.47
CA THR A 29 -8.85 7.49 7.55
C THR A 29 -10.06 7.27 6.66
N CYS A 30 -9.83 6.85 5.43
CA CYS A 30 -10.88 6.57 4.46
C CYS A 30 -10.63 5.23 3.75
N ASP A 31 -11.59 4.31 3.84
CA ASP A 31 -11.56 3.05 3.09
C ASP A 31 -13.00 2.57 2.83
N ASN A 32 -13.31 2.13 1.61
CA ASN A 32 -14.64 1.62 1.28
C ASN A 32 -14.90 0.20 1.82
N TYR A 33 -13.87 -0.52 2.22
CA TYR A 33 -13.97 -1.87 2.74
C TYR A 33 -14.28 -1.88 4.24
N LYS A 34 -15.50 -2.28 4.61
CA LYS A 34 -15.95 -2.28 6.00
C LYS A 34 -14.99 -2.96 6.99
N PRO A 35 -14.41 -4.15 6.71
CA PRO A 35 -13.43 -4.75 7.61
C PRO A 35 -12.16 -3.91 7.81
N ALA A 36 -11.71 -3.15 6.79
CA ALA A 36 -10.61 -2.20 6.95
C ALA A 36 -10.98 -1.12 7.98
N ARG A 37 -12.16 -0.51 7.83
CA ARG A 37 -12.64 0.50 8.80
C ARG A 37 -12.74 -0.03 10.22
N GLN A 38 -13.15 -1.31 10.42
CA GLN A 38 -13.19 -1.93 11.75
C GLN A 38 -11.80 -2.00 12.39
N VAL A 39 -10.79 -2.39 11.61
CA VAL A 39 -9.38 -2.43 12.04
C VAL A 39 -8.89 -1.01 12.35
N LEU A 40 -9.15 -0.05 11.48
CA LEU A 40 -8.76 1.35 11.65
C LEU A 40 -9.40 1.98 12.88
N THR A 41 -10.69 1.75 13.13
CA THR A 41 -11.38 2.21 14.35
C THR A 41 -10.72 1.67 15.62
N HIS A 42 -10.26 0.42 15.60
CA HIS A 42 -9.58 -0.19 16.75
C HIS A 42 -8.20 0.43 17.01
N HIS A 43 -7.41 0.64 15.96
CA HIS A 43 -6.04 1.13 16.09
C HIS A 43 -5.93 2.66 16.15
N HIS A 44 -6.91 3.39 15.62
CA HIS A 44 -6.96 4.85 15.57
C HIS A 44 -8.29 5.38 16.12
N PRO A 45 -8.60 5.17 17.43
CA PRO A 45 -9.92 5.48 18.01
C PRO A 45 -10.25 6.97 18.02
N THR A 46 -9.26 7.84 17.83
CA THR A 46 -9.44 9.32 17.79
C THR A 46 -9.56 9.85 16.37
N ALA A 47 -9.26 9.03 15.34
CA ALA A 47 -9.37 9.46 13.96
C ALA A 47 -10.81 9.39 13.45
N SER A 48 -11.21 10.33 12.61
CA SER A 48 -12.46 10.22 11.86
C SER A 48 -12.38 9.10 10.81
N ILE A 49 -13.46 8.35 10.64
CA ILE A 49 -13.48 7.20 9.71
C ILE A 49 -14.48 7.47 8.58
N HIS A 50 -13.97 7.63 7.37
CA HIS A 50 -14.77 7.82 6.15
C HIS A 50 -14.86 6.51 5.35
N ASN A 51 -15.91 6.38 4.55
CA ASN A 51 -16.16 5.17 3.73
C ASN A 51 -16.07 5.39 2.22
N ASP A 52 -15.98 6.63 1.78
CA ASP A 52 -15.88 7.00 0.36
C ASP A 52 -14.87 8.13 0.20
N VAL A 53 -13.93 7.96 -0.71
CA VAL A 53 -12.94 9.00 -1.06
C VAL A 53 -13.58 10.23 -1.74
N ASN A 54 -14.80 10.09 -2.24
CA ASN A 54 -15.58 11.21 -2.79
C ASN A 54 -16.39 11.97 -1.73
N ASP A 55 -16.27 11.60 -0.47
CA ASP A 55 -16.91 12.32 0.63
C ASP A 55 -16.38 13.77 0.68
N THR A 56 -17.28 14.73 0.56
CA THR A 56 -16.93 16.16 0.53
C THR A 56 -16.35 16.67 1.85
N GLU A 57 -16.58 15.98 2.97
CA GLU A 57 -15.95 16.30 4.25
C GLU A 57 -14.43 16.16 4.18
N LEU A 58 -13.91 15.22 3.39
CA LEU A 58 -12.47 15.02 3.17
C LEU A 58 -11.78 16.26 2.61
N LEU A 59 -12.49 17.09 1.85
CA LEU A 59 -11.96 18.32 1.24
C LEU A 59 -11.69 19.44 2.26
N ASN A 60 -12.24 19.33 3.46
CA ASN A 60 -12.15 20.35 4.52
C ASN A 60 -11.01 20.12 5.51
N TYR A 61 -10.34 18.97 5.47
CA TYR A 61 -9.20 18.68 6.34
C TYR A 61 -8.04 19.65 6.10
N LYS A 62 -7.24 19.88 7.14
CA LYS A 62 -6.03 20.72 7.12
C LYS A 62 -4.80 19.90 7.45
N SER A 63 -4.78 18.64 7.02
CA SER A 63 -3.70 17.73 7.31
C SER A 63 -2.43 18.12 6.55
N ASP A 64 -1.29 17.93 7.21
CA ASP A 64 0.03 18.23 6.65
C ASP A 64 0.45 17.22 5.59
N ILE A 65 -0.04 15.98 5.74
CA ILE A 65 0.34 14.83 4.91
C ILE A 65 -0.92 14.12 4.44
N ILE A 66 -0.95 13.72 3.17
CA ILE A 66 -1.91 12.75 2.64
C ILE A 66 -1.18 11.47 2.26
N THR A 67 -1.74 10.31 2.63
CA THR A 67 -1.27 8.99 2.23
C THR A 67 -2.33 8.26 1.43
N PHE A 68 -1.94 7.53 0.38
CA PHE A 68 -2.85 6.61 -0.31
C PHE A 68 -2.15 5.54 -1.14
N GLY A 69 -2.84 4.39 -1.31
CA GLY A 69 -2.53 3.39 -2.30
C GLY A 69 -3.74 3.15 -3.21
N PHE A 70 -3.54 2.97 -4.51
CA PHE A 70 -4.63 2.78 -5.46
C PHE A 70 -4.38 1.59 -6.41
N PRO A 71 -5.43 0.92 -6.93
CA PRO A 71 -5.27 -0.15 -7.90
C PRO A 71 -4.69 0.38 -9.22
N CYS A 72 -3.53 -0.12 -9.64
CA CYS A 72 -2.85 0.28 -10.88
C CYS A 72 -3.73 0.11 -12.15
N GLN A 73 -4.69 -0.84 -12.12
CA GLN A 73 -5.62 -1.07 -13.23
C GLN A 73 -6.54 0.13 -13.51
N ASP A 74 -6.75 1.01 -12.55
CA ASP A 74 -7.63 2.17 -12.68
C ASP A 74 -7.06 3.21 -13.65
N LEU A 75 -5.74 3.39 -13.69
CA LEU A 75 -5.09 4.29 -14.66
C LEU A 75 -5.23 3.79 -16.09
N SER A 76 -5.14 2.46 -16.32
CA SER A 76 -5.29 1.88 -17.66
C SER A 76 -6.71 2.02 -18.21
N ARG A 77 -7.72 1.96 -17.34
CA ARG A 77 -9.13 2.16 -17.71
C ARG A 77 -9.42 3.63 -18.02
N ALA A 78 -8.91 4.55 -17.19
CA ALA A 78 -9.05 5.98 -17.42
C ALA A 78 -8.42 6.42 -18.76
N GLY A 79 -7.23 5.90 -19.09
CA GLY A 79 -6.56 6.20 -20.37
C GLY A 79 -7.30 5.67 -21.61
N LYS A 80 -7.95 4.51 -21.52
CA LYS A 80 -8.75 3.93 -22.63
C LYS A 80 -10.14 4.56 -22.79
N GLN A 81 -10.69 5.17 -21.75
CA GLN A 81 -12.00 5.84 -21.75
C GLN A 81 -11.89 7.36 -22.02
N ALA A 82 -10.69 7.91 -22.11
CA ALA A 82 -10.45 9.32 -22.44
C ALA A 82 -10.66 9.64 -23.92
N GLY A 83 -11.76 9.18 -24.52
CA GLY A 83 -12.41 9.88 -25.64
C GLY A 83 -12.87 11.26 -25.14
N LEU A 84 -13.09 12.21 -26.06
CA LEU A 84 -13.34 13.64 -25.83
C LEU A 84 -14.34 14.06 -24.71
N ASN A 85 -14.96 13.10 -23.99
CA ASN A 85 -15.91 13.30 -22.89
C ASN A 85 -15.68 12.32 -21.68
N GLY A 86 -14.49 11.69 -21.57
CA GLY A 86 -14.21 10.71 -20.50
C GLY A 86 -14.02 11.40 -19.15
N THR A 87 -14.95 11.20 -18.24
CA THR A 87 -14.77 11.54 -16.83
C THR A 87 -13.56 10.81 -16.28
N ARG A 88 -12.61 11.52 -15.64
CA ARG A 88 -11.47 10.98 -14.89
C ARG A 88 -12.00 10.32 -13.60
N SER A 89 -12.61 9.14 -13.73
CA SER A 89 -13.37 8.47 -12.66
C SER A 89 -12.60 7.35 -11.97
N SER A 90 -11.25 7.36 -12.02
CA SER A 90 -10.48 6.39 -11.28
C SER A 90 -10.23 6.83 -9.83
N LEU A 91 -9.99 5.85 -8.95
CA LEU A 91 -9.68 6.09 -7.55
C LEU A 91 -8.45 7.01 -7.36
N PHE A 92 -7.47 6.93 -8.27
CA PHE A 92 -6.32 7.85 -8.29
C PHE A 92 -6.77 9.31 -8.42
N TYR A 93 -7.65 9.62 -9.38
CA TYR A 93 -8.12 10.99 -9.58
C TYR A 93 -9.01 11.47 -8.43
N ALA A 94 -9.79 10.58 -7.81
CA ALA A 94 -10.54 10.92 -6.60
C ALA A 94 -9.60 11.31 -5.45
N CYS A 95 -8.52 10.54 -5.21
CA CYS A 95 -7.48 10.92 -4.24
C CYS A 95 -6.80 12.25 -4.62
N MET A 96 -6.48 12.47 -5.90
CA MET A 96 -5.89 13.73 -6.35
C MET A 96 -6.82 14.94 -6.19
N ASN A 97 -8.15 14.74 -6.27
CA ASN A 97 -9.10 15.82 -5.96
C ASN A 97 -9.01 16.23 -4.48
N VAL A 98 -8.87 15.26 -3.55
CA VAL A 98 -8.64 15.55 -2.13
C VAL A 98 -7.30 16.27 -1.94
N VAL A 99 -6.22 15.80 -2.60
CA VAL A 99 -4.90 16.47 -2.57
C VAL A 99 -5.00 17.93 -3.03
N ARG A 100 -5.72 18.20 -4.12
CA ARG A 100 -5.91 19.57 -4.64
C ARG A 100 -6.71 20.46 -3.71
N ALA A 101 -7.67 19.92 -2.99
CA ALA A 101 -8.49 20.68 -2.03
C ALA A 101 -7.74 20.95 -0.72
N VAL A 102 -7.14 19.92 -0.15
CA VAL A 102 -6.43 19.99 1.15
C VAL A 102 -5.09 20.70 1.04
N GLN A 103 -4.39 20.56 -0.07
CA GLN A 103 -3.06 21.14 -0.33
C GLN A 103 -2.03 20.79 0.75
N PRO A 104 -1.83 19.49 1.10
CA PRO A 104 -0.88 19.08 2.12
C PRO A 104 0.55 19.48 1.73
N THR A 105 1.46 19.52 2.71
CA THR A 105 2.89 19.73 2.43
C THR A 105 3.50 18.52 1.72
N GLU A 106 3.04 17.33 2.07
CA GLU A 106 3.58 16.07 1.55
C GLU A 106 2.47 15.11 1.15
N VAL A 107 2.72 14.34 0.11
CA VAL A 107 1.86 13.22 -0.29
C VAL A 107 2.72 11.97 -0.45
N ILE A 108 2.31 10.88 0.21
CA ILE A 108 2.97 9.58 0.12
C ILE A 108 2.04 8.60 -0.59
N VAL A 109 2.53 8.02 -1.69
CA VAL A 109 1.75 7.05 -2.45
C VAL A 109 2.48 5.71 -2.51
N GLU A 110 1.74 4.63 -2.32
CA GLU A 110 2.23 3.26 -2.57
C GLU A 110 1.52 2.63 -3.74
N ASN A 111 2.26 1.83 -4.52
CA ASN A 111 1.68 1.02 -5.57
C ASN A 111 2.54 -0.21 -5.92
N VAL A 112 2.02 -1.06 -6.79
CA VAL A 112 2.77 -2.13 -7.42
C VAL A 112 3.73 -1.56 -8.49
N PRO A 113 4.85 -2.26 -8.83
CA PRO A 113 5.83 -1.77 -9.82
C PRO A 113 5.24 -1.44 -11.19
N GLN A 114 4.13 -2.07 -11.57
CA GLN A 114 3.44 -1.78 -12.83
C GLN A 114 2.92 -0.34 -12.95
N ALA A 115 2.77 0.38 -11.83
CA ALA A 115 2.38 1.79 -11.83
C ALA A 115 3.43 2.70 -12.51
N GLU A 116 4.70 2.27 -12.56
CA GLU A 116 5.76 3.01 -13.26
C GLU A 116 5.49 3.20 -14.76
N LYS A 117 4.68 2.34 -15.37
CA LYS A 117 4.21 2.53 -16.76
C LYS A 117 3.38 3.79 -16.95
N TYR A 118 2.88 4.35 -15.87
CA TYR A 118 2.05 5.57 -15.85
C TYR A 118 2.76 6.73 -15.12
N ALA A 119 4.09 6.64 -14.97
CA ALA A 119 4.86 7.63 -14.22
C ALA A 119 4.67 9.04 -14.79
N ASP A 120 4.69 9.20 -16.11
CA ASP A 120 4.49 10.51 -16.74
C ASP A 120 3.11 11.10 -16.40
N THR A 121 2.06 10.29 -16.46
CA THR A 121 0.70 10.73 -16.11
C THR A 121 0.60 11.12 -14.63
N ILE A 122 1.15 10.27 -13.74
CA ILE A 122 1.13 10.52 -12.30
C ILE A 122 1.94 11.78 -11.96
N ASN A 123 3.13 11.92 -12.51
CA ASN A 123 3.99 13.09 -12.31
C ASN A 123 3.32 14.36 -12.80
N GLN A 124 2.65 14.32 -13.97
CA GLN A 124 1.93 15.48 -14.51
C GLN A 124 0.77 15.91 -13.61
N GLU A 125 -0.02 14.95 -13.08
CA GLU A 125 -1.13 15.25 -12.16
C GLU A 125 -0.64 15.88 -10.85
N PHE A 126 0.52 15.44 -10.34
CA PHE A 126 1.16 16.06 -9.18
C PHE A 126 1.73 17.43 -9.50
N TRP A 127 2.39 17.59 -10.65
CA TRP A 127 2.92 18.86 -11.11
C TRP A 127 1.82 19.90 -11.26
N ASP A 128 0.71 19.56 -11.92
CA ASP A 128 -0.46 20.43 -12.08
C ASP A 128 -1.12 20.82 -10.74
N ALA A 129 -0.94 19.98 -9.69
CA ALA A 129 -1.35 20.28 -8.33
C ALA A 129 -0.32 21.09 -7.53
N GLY A 130 0.86 21.37 -8.11
CA GLY A 130 1.96 22.16 -7.52
C GLY A 130 2.90 21.33 -6.64
N TYR A 131 3.17 20.08 -7.02
CA TYR A 131 4.10 19.17 -6.32
C TYR A 131 5.20 18.69 -7.26
N THR A 132 6.39 18.50 -6.70
CA THR A 132 7.44 17.68 -7.31
C THR A 132 7.39 16.27 -6.74
N THR A 133 7.83 15.28 -7.51
CA THR A 133 7.78 13.87 -7.13
C THR A 133 9.15 13.20 -7.19
N SER A 134 9.36 12.24 -6.29
CA SER A 134 10.48 11.30 -6.34
C SER A 134 9.96 9.87 -6.12
N TRP A 135 10.54 8.92 -6.83
CA TRP A 135 10.08 7.54 -6.90
C TRP A 135 11.16 6.59 -6.40
N ALA A 136 10.79 5.62 -5.58
CA ALA A 136 11.71 4.56 -5.17
C ALA A 136 11.00 3.22 -5.08
N ARG A 137 11.75 2.16 -5.42
CA ARG A 137 11.34 0.78 -5.14
C ARG A 137 11.88 0.29 -3.82
N ALA A 138 11.10 -0.56 -3.17
CA ALA A 138 11.55 -1.36 -2.05
C ALA A 138 10.96 -2.77 -2.16
N LYS A 139 11.81 -3.78 -1.97
CA LYS A 139 11.39 -5.17 -1.85
C LYS A 139 11.34 -5.55 -0.38
N ALA A 140 10.38 -6.38 0.00
CA ALA A 140 10.18 -6.78 1.38
C ALA A 140 11.44 -7.43 2.00
N HIS A 141 12.15 -8.26 1.24
CA HIS A 141 13.37 -8.90 1.72
C HIS A 141 14.52 -7.90 1.97
N GLU A 142 14.55 -6.75 1.30
CA GLU A 142 15.52 -5.68 1.58
C GLU A 142 15.22 -5.00 2.92
N ALA A 143 13.97 -5.06 3.36
CA ALA A 143 13.50 -4.55 4.65
C ALA A 143 13.43 -5.63 5.74
N GLY A 144 14.16 -6.74 5.60
CA GLY A 144 14.26 -7.80 6.60
C GLY A 144 13.10 -8.80 6.62
N LEU A 145 12.16 -8.73 5.68
CA LEU A 145 11.02 -9.65 5.60
C LEU A 145 11.32 -10.81 4.63
N PRO A 146 10.98 -12.07 4.96
CA PRO A 146 11.47 -13.23 4.20
C PRO A 146 10.62 -13.55 2.93
N HIS A 147 10.20 -12.54 2.17
CA HIS A 147 9.45 -12.72 0.92
C HIS A 147 9.78 -11.62 -0.11
N ARG A 148 9.39 -11.85 -1.38
CA ARG A 148 9.82 -11.02 -2.53
C ARG A 148 8.91 -9.83 -2.84
N ARG A 149 7.88 -9.54 -2.04
CA ARG A 149 6.96 -8.43 -2.32
C ARG A 149 7.71 -7.21 -2.81
N ASP A 150 7.42 -6.74 -4.02
CA ASP A 150 8.02 -5.55 -4.63
C ASP A 150 6.97 -4.43 -4.71
N ARG A 151 7.34 -3.23 -4.29
CA ARG A 151 6.46 -2.05 -4.27
C ARG A 151 7.22 -0.81 -4.69
N VAL A 152 6.50 0.13 -5.27
CA VAL A 152 6.97 1.47 -5.57
C VAL A 152 6.33 2.46 -4.59
N PHE A 153 7.13 3.41 -4.16
CA PHE A 153 6.72 4.50 -3.29
C PHE A 153 7.02 5.82 -3.97
N ILE A 154 6.06 6.74 -3.90
CA ILE A 154 6.17 8.08 -4.43
C ILE A 154 6.13 9.04 -3.26
N TYR A 155 7.15 9.86 -3.14
CA TYR A 155 7.18 11.02 -2.25
C TYR A 155 6.91 12.26 -3.10
N ALA A 156 5.81 12.96 -2.82
CA ALA A 156 5.48 14.22 -3.47
C ALA A 156 5.54 15.35 -2.45
N HIS A 157 6.27 16.44 -2.79
CA HIS A 157 6.46 17.58 -1.92
C HIS A 157 5.93 18.85 -2.58
N LYS A 158 5.21 19.67 -1.81
CA LYS A 158 4.57 20.89 -2.26
C LYS A 158 5.61 21.97 -2.57
N LEU A 159 5.59 22.51 -3.77
CA LEU A 159 6.45 23.63 -4.18
C LEU A 159 6.29 24.84 -3.24
N GLY A 160 7.41 25.42 -2.85
CA GLY A 160 7.45 26.59 -1.98
C GLY A 160 7.17 26.32 -0.48
N ARG A 161 7.05 25.04 -0.07
CA ARG A 161 6.98 24.67 1.33
C ARG A 161 8.36 24.22 1.85
N PRO A 162 8.64 24.39 3.16
CA PRO A 162 9.87 23.89 3.75
C PRO A 162 9.95 22.37 3.64
N GLU A 163 11.12 21.88 3.22
CA GLU A 163 11.39 20.44 3.18
C GLU A 163 11.72 19.89 4.57
N ARG A 164 11.42 18.59 4.77
CA ARG A 164 11.91 17.88 5.97
C ARG A 164 13.42 17.76 5.90
N THR A 165 14.07 18.09 7.01
CA THR A 165 15.53 18.06 7.13
C THR A 165 16.06 16.72 7.64
N ALA A 166 15.20 15.86 8.18
CA ALA A 166 15.60 14.59 8.76
C ALA A 166 14.51 13.50 8.61
N ALA A 167 14.98 12.28 8.41
CA ALA A 167 14.19 11.06 8.45
C ALA A 167 14.99 9.96 9.16
N ASN A 168 14.28 9.03 9.81
CA ASN A 168 14.92 7.87 10.42
C ASN A 168 15.51 6.96 9.34
N THR A 169 16.81 6.73 9.40
CA THR A 169 17.48 5.84 8.45
C THR A 169 17.09 4.38 8.72
N PRO A 170 16.58 3.65 7.72
CA PRO A 170 16.29 2.23 7.87
C PRO A 170 17.57 1.42 8.15
N THR A 171 17.54 0.59 9.19
CA THR A 171 18.67 -0.26 9.61
C THR A 171 18.35 -1.75 9.43
N TYR A 172 17.58 -2.09 8.41
CA TYR A 172 17.18 -3.47 8.16
C TYR A 172 18.33 -4.30 7.56
N THR A 173 18.45 -5.53 8.05
CA THR A 173 19.34 -6.52 7.43
C THR A 173 18.54 -7.26 6.34
N PRO A 174 18.95 -7.23 5.07
CA PRO A 174 18.30 -7.99 4.02
C PRO A 174 18.26 -9.49 4.31
N THR A 175 17.15 -10.14 3.96
CA THR A 175 16.93 -11.58 4.15
C THR A 175 16.86 -12.33 2.83
N THR A 176 17.06 -13.64 2.88
CA THR A 176 16.76 -14.51 1.75
C THR A 176 15.25 -14.80 1.71
N PRO A 177 14.56 -14.56 0.59
CA PRO A 177 13.14 -14.88 0.48
C PRO A 177 12.90 -16.39 0.57
N THR A 178 12.28 -16.85 1.64
CA THR A 178 11.98 -18.27 1.91
C THR A 178 10.48 -18.57 1.84
N PHE A 179 9.64 -17.53 1.89
CA PHE A 179 8.19 -17.66 1.83
C PHE A 179 7.61 -17.01 0.57
N PRO A 180 6.46 -17.52 0.08
CA PRO A 180 5.64 -16.80 -0.89
C PRO A 180 5.20 -15.45 -0.34
N THR A 181 5.03 -14.47 -1.22
CA THR A 181 4.44 -13.19 -0.84
C THR A 181 2.99 -13.38 -0.40
N PRO A 182 2.57 -12.82 0.75
CA PRO A 182 1.17 -12.79 1.14
C PRO A 182 0.30 -12.15 0.06
N THR A 183 -0.78 -12.82 -0.34
CA THR A 183 -1.71 -12.38 -1.39
C THR A 183 -3.15 -12.51 -0.93
N VAL A 184 -4.06 -11.75 -1.56
CA VAL A 184 -5.51 -11.80 -1.30
C VAL A 184 -6.08 -13.19 -1.54
N VAL A 185 -5.58 -13.87 -2.57
CA VAL A 185 -5.99 -15.22 -2.94
C VAL A 185 -4.81 -16.14 -2.76
N ASP A 186 -4.84 -16.94 -1.71
CA ASP A 186 -3.98 -18.11 -1.58
C ASP A 186 -4.67 -19.29 -2.29
N MET A 187 -4.15 -19.67 -3.45
CA MET A 187 -4.78 -20.71 -4.29
C MET A 187 -4.78 -22.09 -3.63
N GLY A 188 -3.93 -22.30 -2.63
CA GLY A 188 -3.91 -23.53 -1.82
C GLY A 188 -4.90 -23.51 -0.66
N TRP A 189 -5.56 -22.40 -0.39
CA TRP A 189 -6.43 -22.24 0.77
C TRP A 189 -7.59 -23.26 0.76
N GLY A 190 -7.70 -24.01 1.86
CA GLY A 190 -8.73 -25.02 2.03
C GLY A 190 -8.53 -26.30 1.20
N ARG A 191 -7.42 -26.43 0.45
CA ARG A 191 -7.10 -27.66 -0.31
C ARG A 191 -6.24 -28.59 0.52
N THR A 192 -6.55 -29.87 0.44
CA THR A 192 -5.64 -30.91 0.93
C THR A 192 -4.35 -30.95 0.10
N PRO A 193 -3.24 -31.51 0.60
CA PRO A 193 -2.01 -31.65 -0.18
C PRO A 193 -2.22 -32.39 -1.51
N GLN A 194 -3.10 -33.38 -1.54
CA GLN A 194 -3.43 -34.14 -2.75
C GLN A 194 -4.17 -33.30 -3.79
N GLU A 195 -5.19 -32.54 -3.36
CA GLU A 195 -5.94 -31.61 -4.25
C GLU A 195 -5.04 -30.51 -4.77
N TRP A 196 -4.10 -30.02 -3.94
CA TRP A 196 -3.12 -29.03 -4.37
C TRP A 196 -2.21 -29.58 -5.46
N GLU A 197 -1.64 -30.77 -5.29
CA GLU A 197 -0.76 -31.39 -6.29
C GLU A 197 -1.51 -31.65 -7.61
N THR A 198 -2.74 -32.16 -7.53
CA THR A 198 -3.59 -32.35 -8.72
C THR A 198 -3.85 -31.04 -9.45
N TRP A 199 -4.15 -29.97 -8.69
CA TRP A 199 -4.37 -28.65 -9.27
C TRP A 199 -3.09 -28.09 -9.93
N LEU A 200 -1.92 -28.27 -9.29
CA LEU A 200 -0.64 -27.83 -9.84
C LEU A 200 -0.35 -28.51 -11.19
N GLN A 201 -0.58 -29.81 -11.29
CA GLN A 201 -0.38 -30.56 -12.52
C GLN A 201 -1.31 -30.06 -13.64
N ALA A 202 -2.57 -29.82 -13.30
CA ALA A 202 -3.53 -29.25 -14.25
C ALA A 202 -3.09 -27.85 -14.74
N GLN A 203 -2.54 -26.99 -13.86
CA GLN A 203 -2.04 -25.67 -14.26
C GLN A 203 -0.78 -25.77 -15.15
N LYS A 204 0.15 -26.67 -14.82
CA LYS A 204 1.34 -26.92 -15.66
C LYS A 204 0.94 -27.35 -17.07
N THR A 205 0.00 -28.27 -17.18
CA THR A 205 -0.52 -28.73 -18.48
C THR A 205 -1.22 -27.62 -19.25
N LYS A 206 -2.07 -26.83 -18.58
CA LYS A 206 -2.85 -25.75 -19.18
C LYS A 206 -1.99 -24.62 -19.74
N HIS A 207 -0.92 -24.26 -19.07
CA HIS A 207 -0.12 -23.08 -19.40
C HIS A 207 1.19 -23.42 -20.13
N ASN A 208 1.60 -24.68 -20.18
CA ASN A 208 2.78 -25.21 -20.87
C ASN A 208 4.06 -24.35 -20.78
N ASN A 209 4.23 -23.64 -19.66
CA ASN A 209 5.29 -22.63 -19.51
C ASN A 209 6.37 -23.00 -18.48
N GLY A 210 6.34 -24.22 -17.95
CA GLY A 210 7.31 -24.68 -16.94
C GLY A 210 7.30 -23.91 -15.61
N ASN A 211 6.64 -22.78 -15.54
CA ASN A 211 6.49 -21.94 -14.35
C ASN A 211 5.37 -22.50 -13.47
N GLY A 212 5.68 -23.57 -12.73
CA GLY A 212 4.78 -24.07 -11.70
C GLY A 212 4.58 -23.02 -10.61
N HIS A 213 3.35 -22.84 -10.14
CA HIS A 213 3.13 -22.16 -8.87
C HIS A 213 3.89 -22.90 -7.78
N GLY A 214 4.69 -22.19 -6.98
CA GLY A 214 5.34 -22.75 -5.79
C GLY A 214 4.26 -23.14 -4.75
N ARG A 215 4.71 -23.69 -3.62
CA ARG A 215 3.79 -23.97 -2.50
C ARG A 215 3.11 -22.66 -2.07
N SER A 216 1.79 -22.71 -1.85
CA SER A 216 1.07 -21.60 -1.25
C SER A 216 1.37 -21.50 0.25
N LEU A 217 1.09 -20.36 0.86
CA LEU A 217 1.26 -20.21 2.32
C LEU A 217 0.38 -21.21 3.08
N TYR A 218 -0.84 -21.44 2.60
CA TYR A 218 -1.73 -22.41 3.23
C TYR A 218 -1.18 -23.84 3.17
N GLN A 219 -0.56 -24.24 2.07
CA GLN A 219 0.08 -25.56 1.95
C GLN A 219 1.35 -25.69 2.81
N MET A 220 1.95 -24.57 3.22
CA MET A 220 3.12 -24.57 4.12
C MET A 220 2.71 -24.51 5.60
N CYS A 221 1.64 -23.82 5.94
CA CYS A 221 1.33 -23.39 7.32
C CYS A 221 -0.04 -23.87 7.82
N GLY A 222 -0.90 -24.44 6.96
CA GLY A 222 -2.22 -24.93 7.33
C GLY A 222 -3.10 -23.85 7.97
N GLU A 223 -3.77 -24.17 9.05
CA GLU A 223 -4.66 -23.25 9.79
C GLU A 223 -3.93 -22.03 10.39
N GLY A 224 -2.61 -22.14 10.62
CA GLY A 224 -1.78 -21.02 11.08
C GLY A 224 -1.47 -19.96 10.04
N THR A 225 -1.96 -20.08 8.81
CA THR A 225 -1.59 -19.22 7.67
C THR A 225 -1.83 -17.75 7.93
N LEU A 226 -2.91 -17.35 8.56
CA LEU A 226 -3.21 -15.93 8.83
C LEU A 226 -2.20 -15.30 9.79
N LEU A 227 -1.78 -16.02 10.83
CA LEU A 227 -0.74 -15.57 11.76
C LEU A 227 0.61 -15.42 11.04
N VAL A 228 0.93 -16.38 10.18
CA VAL A 228 2.14 -16.33 9.36
C VAL A 228 2.08 -15.17 8.37
N MET A 229 0.94 -14.93 7.70
CA MET A 229 0.76 -13.78 6.81
C MET A 229 0.95 -12.45 7.56
N GLU A 230 0.38 -12.33 8.76
CA GLU A 230 0.54 -11.14 9.61
C GLU A 230 2.01 -10.90 9.96
N HIS A 231 2.72 -11.94 10.38
CA HIS A 231 4.15 -11.87 10.66
C HIS A 231 4.99 -11.54 9.41
N LEU A 232 4.69 -12.16 8.27
CA LEU A 232 5.35 -11.87 7.00
C LEU A 232 5.12 -10.41 6.54
N MET A 233 3.99 -9.82 6.90
CA MET A 233 3.72 -8.40 6.65
C MET A 233 4.38 -7.49 7.69
N GLY A 234 5.15 -8.05 8.64
CA GLY A 234 5.89 -7.30 9.65
C GLY A 234 5.00 -6.59 10.67
N LEU A 235 3.79 -7.09 10.87
CA LEU A 235 2.84 -6.54 11.84
C LEU A 235 3.03 -7.19 13.21
N PRO A 236 2.69 -6.49 14.30
CA PRO A 236 2.58 -7.10 15.62
C PRO A 236 1.56 -8.24 15.61
N THR A 237 1.85 -9.30 16.37
CA THR A 237 0.92 -10.43 16.51
C THR A 237 -0.45 -9.95 17.01
N GLY A 238 -1.51 -10.33 16.31
CA GLY A 238 -2.88 -9.96 16.67
C GLY A 238 -3.34 -8.62 16.10
N TYR A 239 -2.49 -7.89 15.37
CA TYR A 239 -2.86 -6.59 14.78
C TYR A 239 -4.11 -6.71 13.87
N ILE A 240 -4.14 -7.73 13.02
CA ILE A 240 -5.27 -8.08 12.16
C ILE A 240 -5.96 -9.37 12.66
N THR A 241 -5.19 -10.36 13.10
CA THR A 241 -5.71 -11.69 13.40
C THR A 241 -6.61 -11.71 14.61
N ASN A 242 -6.45 -10.81 15.59
CA ASN A 242 -7.34 -10.66 16.74
C ASN A 242 -8.60 -9.83 16.45
N GLN A 243 -8.72 -9.24 15.27
CA GLN A 243 -9.89 -8.41 14.95
C GLN A 243 -11.13 -9.28 14.68
N PRO A 244 -12.34 -8.84 15.11
CA PRO A 244 -13.58 -9.61 14.96
C PRO A 244 -14.14 -9.51 13.52
N ILE A 245 -13.31 -9.88 12.54
CA ILE A 245 -13.63 -9.93 11.12
C ILE A 245 -13.37 -11.34 10.57
N SER A 246 -13.99 -11.70 9.45
CA SER A 246 -13.83 -13.03 8.86
C SER A 246 -12.39 -13.29 8.39
N ASP A 247 -11.99 -14.56 8.34
CA ASP A 247 -10.67 -14.96 7.83
C ASP A 247 -10.42 -14.54 6.39
N ALA A 248 -11.47 -14.53 5.56
CA ALA A 248 -11.40 -14.01 4.21
C ALA A 248 -11.08 -12.50 4.20
N ALA A 249 -11.64 -11.75 5.15
CA ALA A 249 -11.35 -10.33 5.31
C ALA A 249 -9.92 -10.11 5.82
N LYS A 250 -9.47 -10.87 6.81
CA LYS A 250 -8.08 -10.84 7.31
C LYS A 250 -7.08 -11.09 6.19
N ARG A 251 -7.29 -12.17 5.41
CA ARG A 251 -6.45 -12.49 4.25
C ARG A 251 -6.43 -11.39 3.21
N ARG A 252 -7.59 -10.80 2.90
CA ARG A 252 -7.70 -9.69 1.94
C ARG A 252 -6.92 -8.46 2.42
N LEU A 253 -7.02 -8.10 3.69
CA LEU A 253 -6.28 -6.98 4.27
C LEU A 253 -4.78 -7.23 4.24
N LEU A 254 -4.32 -8.39 4.70
CA LEU A 254 -2.90 -8.76 4.71
C LEU A 254 -2.30 -8.84 3.29
N GLY A 255 -3.07 -9.37 2.32
CA GLY A 255 -2.61 -9.49 0.93
C GLY A 255 -2.49 -8.15 0.20
N ASN A 256 -3.40 -7.20 0.48
CA ASN A 256 -3.41 -5.89 -0.18
C ASN A 256 -2.59 -4.83 0.56
N GLY A 257 -2.40 -4.96 1.86
CA GLY A 257 -1.84 -3.89 2.68
C GLY A 257 -0.34 -3.66 2.47
N VAL A 258 0.19 -2.63 3.08
CA VAL A 258 1.60 -2.24 3.04
C VAL A 258 2.33 -2.85 4.24
N ALA A 259 3.42 -3.57 4.01
CA ALA A 259 4.30 -4.00 5.09
C ALA A 259 5.08 -2.78 5.62
N PRO A 260 4.95 -2.42 6.92
CA PRO A 260 5.49 -1.17 7.44
C PRO A 260 7.00 -1.01 7.24
N GLN A 261 7.79 -2.08 7.40
CA GLN A 261 9.24 -2.04 7.21
C GLN A 261 9.62 -1.80 5.74
N GLN A 262 8.89 -2.44 4.80
CA GLN A 262 9.04 -2.20 3.37
C GLN A 262 8.67 -0.76 3.02
N GLY A 263 7.57 -0.27 3.59
CA GLY A 263 7.11 1.12 3.41
C GLY A 263 8.12 2.13 3.94
N HIS A 264 8.66 1.92 5.16
CA HIS A 264 9.72 2.75 5.72
C HIS A 264 10.92 2.85 4.76
N LEU A 265 11.44 1.71 4.28
CA LEU A 265 12.56 1.68 3.34
C LEU A 265 12.25 2.44 2.04
N GLY A 266 11.04 2.24 1.50
CA GLY A 266 10.62 2.88 0.24
C GLY A 266 10.41 4.38 0.38
N ILE A 267 9.71 4.83 1.43
CA ILE A 267 9.47 6.25 1.72
C ILE A 267 10.80 6.96 1.97
N TYR A 268 11.68 6.37 2.78
CA TYR A 268 13.00 6.94 3.04
C TYR A 268 13.82 7.12 1.76
N ARG A 269 13.86 6.11 0.89
CA ARG A 269 14.58 6.18 -0.41
C ARG A 269 14.01 7.29 -1.31
N ALA A 270 12.70 7.39 -1.42
CA ALA A 270 12.04 8.40 -2.24
C ALA A 270 12.28 9.82 -1.68
N TRP A 271 12.13 10.00 -0.37
CA TRP A 271 12.44 11.26 0.31
C TRP A 271 13.91 11.66 0.14
N LYS A 272 14.85 10.74 0.33
CA LYS A 272 16.27 10.99 0.17
C LYS A 272 16.63 11.45 -1.25
N GLN A 273 16.10 10.78 -2.27
CA GLN A 273 16.27 11.21 -3.67
C GLN A 273 15.71 12.61 -3.92
N HIS A 274 14.60 12.95 -3.27
CA HIS A 274 14.00 14.27 -3.38
C HIS A 274 14.92 15.35 -2.81
N THR A 275 15.39 15.15 -1.59
CA THR A 275 16.24 16.12 -0.88
C THR A 275 17.62 16.29 -1.54
N GLU A 276 18.22 15.21 -2.07
CA GLU A 276 19.51 15.25 -2.78
C GLU A 276 19.44 15.98 -4.14
N ARG A 277 18.26 16.07 -4.76
CA ARG A 277 18.05 16.81 -6.02
C ARG A 277 17.86 18.32 -5.81
N ASN A 278 17.43 18.71 -4.61
CA ASN A 278 17.07 20.08 -4.28
C ASN A 278 18.12 20.77 -3.39
N SER A 279 19.14 20.03 -2.92
CA SER A 279 20.34 20.56 -2.22
C SER A 279 21.47 20.86 -3.21
#